data_328b9b3ce35a87e49411b7277ca977dd
#
_entry.id   328b9b3ce35a87e49411b7277ca977dd
#
_cell.length_a   1.000
_cell.length_b   1.000
_cell.length_c   1.000
_cell.angle_alpha   90.00
_cell.angle_beta   90.00
_cell.angle_gamma   90.00
#
_symmetry.space_group_name_H-M   'P 1'
#
loop_
_entity.id
_entity.type
_entity.pdbx_description
1 polymer ?
#
loop_
_entity_poly.entity_id
_entity_poly.type
_entity_poly.pdbx_seq_one_letter_code
_entity_poly.pdbx_strand_id
1 'polypeptide(L)'
;MREAGVHSESGADRCLTAVVPLDALLPADSPRVAGEDPRHVHALAQLDARLPPIIVHRSTMRVVDGMHRLRAARLRGDDRITVRFFEGSEADAFVYGVRLNTLAGLPLSPADRTAAAERIIGTHPQWSDRLIASATGLAASTVASLRRRCAGSAQVNARTGRDGRVRPLNAAEGRRRAVALITAKPHASLREIADVAGIAVGTARDVRQRLRLGEDPVPKKLREAESRTAADTSMALRATPVPSAPVTTGGEQPLPNLRRDPSLRFTEGGRALLQLLSAHAMGGERWQRLVESVPAHRTAMVAQAARNCAEAWQRFALELERKGA
;
A
#
# COMPACT_ATOMS: atom_id res chain seq x y z
N MET A 1 -9.09 15.14 27.06
CA MET A 1 -9.22 14.97 25.59
C MET A 1 -8.85 13.55 25.25
N ARG A 2 -9.81 12.70 24.94
CA ARG A 2 -9.59 11.26 24.67
C ARG A 2 -9.42 11.07 23.19
N GLU A 3 -8.26 10.57 22.82
CA GLU A 3 -7.86 10.26 21.44
C GLU A 3 -8.75 9.16 20.84
N ALA A 4 -9.15 9.39 19.60
CA ALA A 4 -9.92 8.45 18.79
C ALA A 4 -9.05 7.21 18.47
N GLY A 5 -9.31 6.13 19.19
CA GLY A 5 -8.71 4.82 18.91
C GLY A 5 -9.16 4.31 17.54
N VAL A 6 -8.20 3.81 16.76
CA VAL A 6 -8.44 3.00 15.57
C VAL A 6 -9.26 1.79 16.02
N HIS A 7 -10.55 1.75 15.67
CA HIS A 7 -11.44 0.67 16.04
C HIS A 7 -10.96 -0.65 15.46
N SER A 8 -10.52 -1.54 16.35
CA SER A 8 -10.40 -2.97 16.11
C SER A 8 -11.81 -3.52 15.84
N GLU A 9 -11.93 -4.37 14.83
CA GLU A 9 -13.15 -5.14 14.57
C GLU A 9 -13.40 -6.08 15.74
N SER A 10 -14.23 -5.66 16.70
CA SER A 10 -14.86 -6.56 17.66
C SER A 10 -16.04 -5.82 18.30
N GLY A 11 -17.21 -6.14 17.84
CA GLY A 11 -18.46 -5.67 18.39
C GLY A 11 -19.53 -5.70 17.30
N ALA A 12 -20.55 -6.53 17.46
CA ALA A 12 -21.72 -6.64 16.58
C ALA A 12 -22.34 -5.25 16.37
N ASP A 13 -21.84 -4.55 15.35
CA ASP A 13 -22.39 -3.30 14.85
C ASP A 13 -23.74 -3.65 14.22
N ARG A 14 -24.83 -3.39 14.93
CA ARG A 14 -26.16 -3.34 14.37
C ARG A 14 -26.16 -2.15 13.42
N CYS A 15 -25.69 -2.39 12.19
CA CYS A 15 -25.70 -1.40 11.12
C CYS A 15 -27.13 -0.92 10.90
N LEU A 16 -27.45 0.23 11.50
CA LEU A 16 -28.69 0.94 11.28
C LEU A 16 -28.73 1.32 9.79
N THR A 17 -29.47 0.53 9.03
CA THR A 17 -29.81 0.90 7.65
C THR A 17 -30.95 1.88 7.69
N ALA A 18 -30.88 2.92 6.86
CA ALA A 18 -31.92 3.93 6.68
C ALA A 18 -32.34 3.96 5.21
N VAL A 19 -33.54 4.43 4.94
CA VAL A 19 -34.02 4.68 3.58
C VAL A 19 -34.08 6.18 3.36
N VAL A 20 -33.27 6.68 2.42
CA VAL A 20 -33.15 8.11 2.14
C VAL A 20 -33.56 8.45 0.71
N PRO A 21 -34.07 9.65 0.44
CA PRO A 21 -34.34 10.13 -0.92
C PRO A 21 -33.03 10.18 -1.73
N LEU A 22 -33.11 9.83 -3.03
CA LEU A 22 -31.94 9.90 -3.92
C LEU A 22 -31.42 11.34 -4.09
N ASP A 23 -32.31 12.31 -4.05
CA ASP A 23 -31.94 13.73 -4.21
C ASP A 23 -31.20 14.32 -3.01
N ALA A 24 -31.31 13.69 -1.84
CA ALA A 24 -30.55 14.07 -0.66
C ALA A 24 -29.08 13.61 -0.72
N LEU A 25 -28.72 12.78 -1.71
CA LEU A 25 -27.40 12.17 -1.80
C LEU A 25 -26.48 12.94 -2.75
N LEU A 26 -25.30 13.29 -2.25
CA LEU A 26 -24.23 13.90 -3.03
C LEU A 26 -23.34 12.82 -3.68
N PRO A 27 -22.77 13.11 -4.87
CA PRO A 27 -21.85 12.21 -5.54
C PRO A 27 -20.68 11.81 -4.65
N ALA A 28 -20.15 10.60 -4.87
CA ALA A 28 -18.98 10.11 -4.18
C ALA A 28 -17.74 10.95 -4.49
N ASP A 29 -16.88 11.07 -3.48
CA ASP A 29 -15.48 11.42 -3.67
C ASP A 29 -14.72 10.14 -4.06
N SER A 30 -14.93 9.73 -5.32
CA SER A 30 -14.56 8.40 -5.80
C SER A 30 -13.04 8.25 -5.96
N PRO A 31 -12.45 7.10 -5.56
CA PRO A 31 -11.07 6.79 -5.91
C PRO A 31 -10.88 6.44 -7.40
N ARG A 32 -11.97 6.30 -8.19
CA ARG A 32 -11.93 6.00 -9.62
C ARG A 32 -11.73 7.27 -10.43
N VAL A 33 -10.58 7.37 -11.08
CA VAL A 33 -10.24 8.52 -11.95
C VAL A 33 -11.12 8.54 -13.21
N ALA A 34 -11.46 7.37 -13.76
CA ALA A 34 -12.29 7.25 -14.96
C ALA A 34 -13.81 7.32 -14.69
N GLY A 35 -14.23 7.47 -13.43
CA GLY A 35 -15.67 7.50 -13.06
C GLY A 35 -16.32 6.12 -13.01
N GLU A 36 -17.66 6.09 -13.19
CA GLU A 36 -18.44 4.86 -13.15
C GLU A 36 -18.48 4.16 -14.51
N ASP A 37 -18.54 2.83 -14.52
CA ASP A 37 -18.75 2.03 -15.72
C ASP A 37 -20.25 1.98 -16.10
N PRO A 38 -20.66 2.56 -17.25
CA PRO A 38 -22.07 2.58 -17.67
C PRO A 38 -22.64 1.19 -17.90
N ARG A 39 -21.84 0.23 -18.38
CA ARG A 39 -22.29 -1.15 -18.63
C ARG A 39 -22.65 -1.84 -17.32
N HIS A 40 -21.83 -1.64 -16.29
CA HIS A 40 -22.09 -2.17 -14.96
C HIS A 40 -23.32 -1.53 -14.32
N VAL A 41 -23.54 -0.23 -14.52
CA VAL A 41 -24.77 0.48 -14.07
C VAL A 41 -26.02 -0.10 -14.70
N HIS A 42 -26.02 -0.32 -16.04
CA HIS A 42 -27.17 -0.90 -16.74
C HIS A 42 -27.43 -2.35 -16.29
N ALA A 43 -26.39 -3.16 -16.12
CA ALA A 43 -26.54 -4.52 -15.61
C ALA A 43 -27.19 -4.53 -14.22
N LEU A 44 -26.78 -3.63 -13.31
CA LEU A 44 -27.38 -3.48 -11.99
C LEU A 44 -28.83 -2.99 -12.05
N ALA A 45 -29.17 -2.12 -13.01
CA ALA A 45 -30.52 -1.60 -13.18
C ALA A 45 -31.51 -2.69 -13.68
N GLN A 46 -31.02 -3.70 -14.40
CA GLN A 46 -31.83 -4.81 -14.92
C GLN A 46 -32.04 -5.94 -13.89
N LEU A 47 -31.36 -5.90 -12.74
CA LEU A 47 -31.53 -6.91 -11.70
C LEU A 47 -32.84 -6.67 -10.92
N ASP A 48 -33.75 -7.64 -10.90
CA ASP A 48 -34.97 -7.61 -10.07
C ASP A 48 -34.69 -7.75 -8.56
N ALA A 49 -33.46 -8.07 -8.18
CA ALA A 49 -33.05 -8.27 -6.80
C ALA A 49 -32.83 -6.94 -6.09
N ARG A 50 -33.16 -6.90 -4.78
CA ARG A 50 -32.78 -5.76 -3.92
C ARG A 50 -31.26 -5.65 -3.87
N LEU A 51 -30.73 -4.50 -4.30
CA LEU A 51 -29.32 -4.22 -4.22
C LEU A 51 -28.90 -3.99 -2.74
N PRO A 52 -27.70 -4.42 -2.35
CA PRO A 52 -27.17 -4.15 -1.02
C PRO A 52 -27.14 -2.65 -0.71
N PRO A 53 -27.29 -2.23 0.58
CA PRO A 53 -27.24 -0.84 0.97
C PRO A 53 -25.97 -0.16 0.48
N ILE A 54 -26.08 1.07 0.02
CA ILE A 54 -24.93 1.92 -0.28
C ILE A 54 -24.38 2.52 1.01
N ILE A 55 -23.13 2.96 1.00
CA ILE A 55 -22.49 3.59 2.17
C ILE A 55 -22.43 5.09 1.94
N VAL A 56 -22.89 5.86 2.93
CA VAL A 56 -23.02 7.31 2.88
C VAL A 56 -22.33 7.93 4.10
N HIS A 57 -21.51 8.92 3.89
CA HIS A 57 -20.93 9.72 4.98
C HIS A 57 -22.03 10.60 5.59
N ARG A 58 -22.33 10.37 6.88
CA ARG A 58 -23.53 10.95 7.54
C ARG A 58 -23.55 12.47 7.53
N SER A 59 -22.44 13.12 7.84
CA SER A 59 -22.39 14.57 7.99
C SER A 59 -22.48 15.34 6.67
N THR A 60 -22.04 14.75 5.56
CA THR A 60 -22.04 15.41 4.25
C THR A 60 -23.07 14.85 3.28
N MET A 61 -23.76 13.76 3.64
CA MET A 61 -24.63 12.99 2.75
C MET A 61 -23.96 12.55 1.44
N ARG A 62 -22.63 12.51 1.42
CA ARG A 62 -21.83 12.09 0.27
C ARG A 62 -21.70 10.56 0.24
N VAL A 63 -21.89 9.97 -0.93
CA VAL A 63 -21.71 8.53 -1.10
C VAL A 63 -20.23 8.17 -0.90
N VAL A 64 -19.97 7.16 -0.10
CA VAL A 64 -18.64 6.58 0.15
C VAL A 64 -18.41 5.37 -0.74
N ASP A 65 -19.41 4.48 -0.85
CA ASP A 65 -19.40 3.32 -1.74
C ASP A 65 -20.79 3.04 -2.30
N GLY A 66 -20.84 2.60 -3.56
CA GLY A 66 -22.05 2.19 -4.23
C GLY A 66 -22.58 3.19 -5.26
N MET A 67 -21.76 4.01 -5.89
CA MET A 67 -22.18 4.94 -6.95
C MET A 67 -22.87 4.24 -8.11
N HIS A 68 -22.39 3.06 -8.53
CA HIS A 68 -23.06 2.27 -9.56
C HIS A 68 -24.48 1.87 -9.14
N ARG A 69 -24.68 1.49 -7.87
CA ARG A 69 -26.01 1.18 -7.29
C ARG A 69 -26.91 2.41 -7.22
N LEU A 70 -26.36 3.56 -6.84
CA LEU A 70 -27.10 4.83 -6.86
C LEU A 70 -27.55 5.22 -8.28
N ARG A 71 -26.65 5.08 -9.26
CA ARG A 71 -26.98 5.34 -10.68
C ARG A 71 -28.02 4.35 -11.21
N ALA A 72 -27.89 3.08 -10.86
CA ALA A 72 -28.85 2.04 -11.24
C ALA A 72 -30.25 2.34 -10.65
N ALA A 73 -30.34 2.75 -9.38
CA ALA A 73 -31.59 3.15 -8.76
C ALA A 73 -32.25 4.33 -9.49
N ARG A 74 -31.45 5.35 -9.87
CA ARG A 74 -31.95 6.48 -10.69
C ARG A 74 -32.47 6.03 -12.05
N LEU A 75 -31.78 5.10 -12.74
CA LEU A 75 -32.23 4.55 -14.02
C LEU A 75 -33.53 3.74 -13.91
N ARG A 76 -33.78 3.12 -12.78
CA ARG A 76 -35.06 2.42 -12.50
C ARG A 76 -36.19 3.36 -12.16
N GLY A 77 -35.92 4.63 -11.90
CA GLY A 77 -36.91 5.58 -11.43
C GLY A 77 -37.25 5.45 -9.95
N ASP A 78 -36.35 4.84 -9.15
CA ASP A 78 -36.53 4.76 -7.69
C ASP A 78 -36.43 6.16 -7.08
N ASP A 79 -37.31 6.49 -6.12
CA ASP A 79 -37.25 7.78 -5.39
C ASP A 79 -36.31 7.68 -4.17
N ARG A 80 -36.11 6.49 -3.65
CA ARG A 80 -35.41 6.25 -2.38
C ARG A 80 -34.46 5.06 -2.50
N ILE A 81 -33.39 5.07 -1.68
CA ILE A 81 -32.42 3.99 -1.61
C ILE A 81 -32.05 3.65 -0.17
N THR A 82 -31.77 2.38 0.09
CA THR A 82 -31.28 1.93 1.39
C THR A 82 -29.80 2.29 1.55
N VAL A 83 -29.48 2.94 2.65
CA VAL A 83 -28.12 3.36 2.97
C VAL A 83 -27.66 2.81 4.32
N ARG A 84 -26.36 2.73 4.50
CA ARG A 84 -25.67 2.55 5.77
C ARG A 84 -24.77 3.76 5.98
N PHE A 85 -24.87 4.40 7.14
CA PHE A 85 -24.07 5.57 7.40
C PHE A 85 -22.67 5.22 7.90
N PHE A 86 -21.70 5.95 7.39
CA PHE A 86 -20.34 6.03 7.90
C PHE A 86 -20.19 7.29 8.73
N GLU A 87 -19.60 7.13 9.92
CA GLU A 87 -19.28 8.23 10.83
C GLU A 87 -17.77 8.41 10.89
N GLY A 88 -17.29 9.65 10.82
CA GLY A 88 -15.85 9.95 10.83
C GLY A 88 -15.55 11.25 10.08
N SER A 89 -14.30 11.47 9.74
CA SER A 89 -13.89 12.56 8.87
C SER A 89 -14.11 12.21 7.38
N GLU A 90 -14.15 13.23 6.51
CA GLU A 90 -14.19 13.00 5.06
C GLU A 90 -12.95 12.26 4.55
N ALA A 91 -11.79 12.52 5.18
CA ALA A 91 -10.55 11.80 4.87
C ALA A 91 -10.66 10.32 5.22
N ASP A 92 -11.24 9.96 6.39
CA ASP A 92 -11.47 8.57 6.78
C ASP A 92 -12.53 7.91 5.89
N ALA A 93 -13.59 8.65 5.50
CA ALA A 93 -14.61 8.17 4.57
C ALA A 93 -13.98 7.79 3.22
N PHE A 94 -13.09 8.62 2.68
CA PHE A 94 -12.34 8.31 1.45
C PHE A 94 -11.52 7.02 1.59
N VAL A 95 -10.74 6.89 2.67
CA VAL A 95 -9.95 5.67 2.94
C VAL A 95 -10.85 4.44 3.04
N TYR A 96 -11.99 4.56 3.70
CA TYR A 96 -12.94 3.46 3.84
C TYR A 96 -13.49 3.05 2.48
N GLY A 97 -13.86 4.01 1.61
CA GLY A 97 -14.27 3.74 0.22
C GLY A 97 -13.20 3.04 -0.60
N VAL A 98 -11.93 3.45 -0.48
CA VAL A 98 -10.79 2.78 -1.14
C VAL A 98 -10.66 1.32 -0.68
N ARG A 99 -10.74 1.06 0.63
CA ARG A 99 -10.67 -0.31 1.18
C ARG A 99 -11.79 -1.20 0.67
N LEU A 100 -13.02 -0.71 0.63
CA LEU A 100 -14.17 -1.47 0.11
C LEU A 100 -13.97 -1.84 -1.35
N ASN A 101 -13.52 -0.90 -2.18
CA ASN A 101 -13.23 -1.15 -3.59
C ASN A 101 -12.01 -2.07 -3.82
N THR A 102 -11.14 -2.23 -2.83
CA THR A 102 -10.00 -3.16 -2.89
C THR A 102 -10.41 -4.58 -2.49
N LEU A 103 -11.38 -4.72 -1.56
CA LEU A 103 -11.80 -6.01 -1.00
C LEU A 103 -12.96 -6.65 -1.77
N ALA A 104 -13.87 -5.85 -2.33
CA ALA A 104 -15.08 -6.32 -2.98
C ALA A 104 -15.53 -5.37 -4.09
N GLY A 105 -16.29 -5.89 -5.07
CA GLY A 105 -16.84 -5.11 -6.18
C GLY A 105 -15.90 -5.04 -7.38
N LEU A 106 -16.14 -4.05 -8.26
CA LEU A 106 -15.32 -3.81 -9.44
C LEU A 106 -13.91 -3.34 -9.01
N PRO A 107 -12.82 -4.03 -9.39
CA PRO A 107 -11.48 -3.68 -8.93
C PRO A 107 -11.06 -2.27 -9.34
N LEU A 108 -10.28 -1.59 -8.48
CA LEU A 108 -9.60 -0.36 -8.84
C LEU A 108 -8.45 -0.64 -9.81
N SER A 109 -8.29 0.20 -10.83
CA SER A 109 -7.14 0.14 -11.72
C SER A 109 -5.83 0.43 -10.96
N PRO A 110 -4.66 0.02 -11.46
CA PRO A 110 -3.38 0.41 -10.87
C PRO A 110 -3.19 1.93 -10.76
N ALA A 111 -3.73 2.71 -11.71
CA ALA A 111 -3.71 4.17 -11.68
C ALA A 111 -4.57 4.71 -10.53
N ASP A 112 -5.79 4.20 -10.35
CA ASP A 112 -6.69 4.59 -9.26
C ASP A 112 -6.06 4.30 -7.89
N ARG A 113 -5.45 3.11 -7.73
CA ARG A 113 -4.77 2.74 -6.48
C ARG A 113 -3.61 3.67 -6.17
N THR A 114 -2.87 4.09 -7.21
CA THR A 114 -1.74 5.02 -7.06
C THR A 114 -2.24 6.40 -6.65
N ALA A 115 -3.24 6.94 -7.33
CA ALA A 115 -3.86 8.23 -7.00
C ALA A 115 -4.47 8.22 -5.59
N ALA A 116 -5.15 7.12 -5.21
CA ALA A 116 -5.68 6.95 -3.87
C ALA A 116 -4.55 6.93 -2.81
N ALA A 117 -3.44 6.24 -3.07
CA ALA A 117 -2.31 6.21 -2.16
C ALA A 117 -1.66 7.60 -1.99
N GLU A 118 -1.46 8.36 -3.06
CA GLU A 118 -0.93 9.73 -3.01
C GLU A 118 -1.82 10.64 -2.16
N ARG A 119 -3.14 10.56 -2.35
CA ARG A 119 -4.10 11.31 -1.54
C ARG A 119 -4.07 10.90 -0.06
N ILE A 120 -4.03 9.60 0.24
CA ILE A 120 -3.95 9.10 1.63
C ILE A 120 -2.63 9.54 2.29
N ILE A 121 -1.51 9.57 1.56
CA ILE A 121 -0.24 10.11 2.06
C ILE A 121 -0.39 11.57 2.51
N GLY A 122 -1.14 12.38 1.77
CA GLY A 122 -1.38 13.77 2.10
C GLY A 122 -2.33 13.95 3.28
N THR A 123 -3.43 13.20 3.34
CA THR A 123 -4.46 13.33 4.38
C THR A 123 -4.11 12.60 5.68
N HIS A 124 -3.30 11.54 5.61
CA HIS A 124 -2.88 10.70 6.73
C HIS A 124 -1.35 10.55 6.77
N PRO A 125 -0.58 11.64 6.90
CA PRO A 125 0.88 11.58 6.86
C PRO A 125 1.48 10.71 7.96
N GLN A 126 0.75 10.54 9.07
CA GLN A 126 1.11 9.70 10.21
C GLN A 126 0.95 8.19 9.93
N TRP A 127 0.32 7.78 8.81
CA TRP A 127 0.19 6.36 8.49
C TRP A 127 1.46 5.78 7.90
N SER A 128 1.80 4.55 8.32
CA SER A 128 2.93 3.81 7.74
C SER A 128 2.64 3.38 6.30
N ASP A 129 3.70 3.19 5.51
CA ASP A 129 3.57 2.72 4.13
C ASP A 129 2.88 1.35 4.05
N ARG A 130 3.06 0.48 5.06
CA ARG A 130 2.35 -0.81 5.16
C ARG A 130 0.86 -0.66 5.44
N LEU A 131 0.46 0.34 6.21
CA LEU A 131 -0.95 0.61 6.49
C LEU A 131 -1.64 1.15 5.23
N ILE A 132 -1.03 2.11 4.53
CA ILE A 132 -1.54 2.64 3.26
C ILE A 132 -1.57 1.54 2.19
N ALA A 133 -0.53 0.72 2.10
CA ALA A 133 -0.47 -0.42 1.19
C ALA A 133 -1.64 -1.40 1.41
N SER A 134 -1.99 -1.69 2.67
CA SER A 134 -3.14 -2.56 2.99
C SER A 134 -4.49 -1.94 2.61
N ALA A 135 -4.62 -0.62 2.62
CA ALA A 135 -5.84 0.07 2.21
C ALA A 135 -6.01 0.14 0.69
N THR A 136 -4.91 0.30 -0.05
CA THR A 136 -4.91 0.55 -1.50
C THR A 136 -4.64 -0.69 -2.35
N GLY A 137 -4.21 -1.79 -1.73
CA GLY A 137 -3.79 -3.00 -2.44
C GLY A 137 -2.46 -2.86 -3.21
N LEU A 138 -1.65 -1.84 -2.88
CA LEU A 138 -0.31 -1.65 -3.43
C LEU A 138 0.76 -2.36 -2.58
N ALA A 139 1.96 -2.53 -3.14
CA ALA A 139 3.11 -2.95 -2.35
C ALA A 139 3.62 -1.79 -1.46
N ALA A 140 4.07 -2.10 -0.24
CA ALA A 140 4.60 -1.08 0.67
C ALA A 140 5.81 -0.32 0.10
N SER A 141 6.64 -0.97 -0.74
CA SER A 141 7.74 -0.34 -1.47
C SER A 141 7.26 0.70 -2.49
N THR A 142 6.13 0.44 -3.15
CA THR A 142 5.48 1.39 -4.06
C THR A 142 5.00 2.62 -3.29
N VAL A 143 4.29 2.41 -2.17
CA VAL A 143 3.83 3.51 -1.31
C VAL A 143 5.01 4.35 -0.78
N ALA A 144 6.11 3.72 -0.36
CA ALA A 144 7.32 4.41 0.06
C ALA A 144 7.92 5.28 -1.07
N SER A 145 7.88 4.78 -2.32
CA SER A 145 8.34 5.54 -3.50
C SER A 145 7.41 6.72 -3.82
N LEU A 146 6.09 6.54 -3.72
CA LEU A 146 5.10 7.61 -3.86
C LEU A 146 5.35 8.71 -2.82
N ARG A 147 5.50 8.33 -1.55
CA ARG A 147 5.76 9.28 -0.47
C ARG A 147 7.03 10.12 -0.67
N ARG A 148 8.11 9.52 -1.19
CA ARG A 148 9.32 10.28 -1.54
C ARG A 148 9.09 11.32 -2.64
N ARG A 149 8.20 11.05 -3.59
CA ARG A 149 7.83 11.98 -4.67
C ARG A 149 6.90 13.10 -4.19
N CYS A 150 6.02 12.81 -3.25
CA CYS A 150 5.16 13.80 -2.60
C CYS A 150 5.98 14.63 -1.57
N ALA A 151 7.12 15.19 -2.00
CA ALA A 151 7.98 16.01 -1.17
C ALA A 151 7.24 17.30 -0.77
N GLY A 152 6.70 17.32 0.41
CA GLY A 152 5.83 18.37 0.97
C GLY A 152 4.93 17.83 2.07
N SER A 153 4.89 16.50 2.25
CA SER A 153 4.17 15.88 3.36
C SER A 153 4.76 16.35 4.68
N ALA A 154 3.88 16.80 5.58
CA ALA A 154 4.22 17.26 6.93
C ALA A 154 5.28 16.36 7.55
N GLN A 155 6.33 16.97 8.11
CA GLN A 155 7.37 16.24 8.86
C GLN A 155 6.70 15.59 10.07
N VAL A 156 6.42 14.30 9.97
CA VAL A 156 5.91 13.51 11.09
C VAL A 156 7.07 12.79 11.76
N ASN A 157 7.15 12.86 13.08
CA ASN A 157 8.20 12.19 13.85
C ASN A 157 7.93 10.70 14.10
N ALA A 158 6.69 10.26 13.88
CA ALA A 158 6.26 8.88 14.11
C ALA A 158 5.15 8.49 13.15
N ARG A 159 5.00 7.18 12.89
CA ARG A 159 3.93 6.64 12.04
C ARG A 159 3.20 5.49 12.73
N THR A 160 1.89 5.43 12.46
CA THR A 160 1.01 4.36 12.92
C THR A 160 1.13 3.16 11.97
N GLY A 161 1.46 2.00 12.53
CA GLY A 161 1.53 0.73 11.80
C GLY A 161 0.15 0.11 11.56
N ARG A 162 0.11 -0.95 10.77
CA ARG A 162 -1.11 -1.75 10.52
C ARG A 162 -1.67 -2.37 11.82
N ASP A 163 -0.84 -2.56 12.82
CA ASP A 163 -1.17 -3.06 14.15
C ASP A 163 -1.61 -1.96 15.13
N GLY A 164 -1.89 -0.75 14.64
CA GLY A 164 -2.28 0.42 15.44
C GLY A 164 -1.15 1.03 16.28
N ARG A 165 0.05 0.42 16.29
CA ARG A 165 1.16 0.92 17.11
C ARG A 165 1.86 2.08 16.43
N VAL A 166 2.07 3.15 17.18
CA VAL A 166 2.86 4.29 16.75
C VAL A 166 4.35 3.97 16.90
N ARG A 167 5.11 4.14 15.83
CA ARG A 167 6.56 3.92 15.79
C ARG A 167 7.27 5.17 15.34
N PRO A 168 8.32 5.62 16.07
CA PRO A 168 9.10 6.76 15.63
C PRO A 168 9.78 6.46 14.29
N LEU A 169 9.87 7.46 13.42
CA LEU A 169 10.56 7.34 12.12
C LEU A 169 12.06 7.21 12.31
N ASN A 170 12.62 7.90 13.27
CA ASN A 170 14.01 7.79 13.65
C ASN A 170 14.14 7.10 15.00
N ALA A 171 14.30 5.78 14.99
CA ALA A 171 14.49 4.99 16.21
C ALA A 171 15.82 5.30 16.90
N ALA A 172 16.82 5.79 16.19
CA ALA A 172 18.11 6.18 16.75
C ALA A 172 17.98 7.50 17.52
N GLU A 173 17.21 8.46 17.01
CA GLU A 173 16.95 9.73 17.70
C GLU A 173 16.22 9.52 19.03
N GLY A 174 15.21 8.66 19.07
CA GLY A 174 14.55 8.29 20.31
C GLY A 174 15.51 7.67 21.34
N ARG A 175 16.49 6.86 20.89
CA ARG A 175 17.54 6.30 21.74
C ARG A 175 18.49 7.39 22.26
N ARG A 176 18.87 8.35 21.42
CA ARG A 176 19.74 9.50 21.85
C ARG A 176 19.03 10.35 22.90
N ARG A 177 17.73 10.63 22.72
CA ARG A 177 16.93 11.34 23.74
C ARG A 177 16.87 10.57 25.06
N ALA A 178 16.72 9.24 24.99
CA ALA A 178 16.76 8.41 26.18
C ALA A 178 18.12 8.47 26.89
N VAL A 179 19.23 8.51 26.14
CA VAL A 179 20.59 8.71 26.72
C VAL A 179 20.66 10.04 27.47
N ALA A 180 20.27 11.14 26.81
CA ALA A 180 20.29 12.46 27.44
C ALA A 180 19.48 12.49 28.74
N LEU A 181 18.30 11.87 28.76
CA LEU A 181 17.48 11.77 29.97
C LEU A 181 18.12 10.90 31.06
N ILE A 182 18.69 9.75 30.70
CA ILE A 182 19.37 8.86 31.67
C ILE A 182 20.58 9.55 32.29
N THR A 183 21.32 10.33 31.49
CA THR A 183 22.47 11.09 31.97
C THR A 183 22.03 12.20 32.92
N ALA A 184 20.98 12.95 32.58
CA ALA A 184 20.45 14.03 33.43
C ALA A 184 19.76 13.53 34.67
N LYS A 185 19.07 12.37 34.59
CA LYS A 185 18.30 11.75 35.68
C LYS A 185 18.61 10.24 35.76
N PRO A 186 19.71 9.82 36.42
CA PRO A 186 20.12 8.41 36.49
C PRO A 186 19.10 7.49 37.14
N HIS A 187 18.27 8.02 38.04
CA HIS A 187 17.24 7.26 38.79
C HIS A 187 15.85 7.30 38.12
N ALA A 188 15.70 7.93 36.95
CA ALA A 188 14.41 7.93 36.23
C ALA A 188 13.91 6.51 35.97
N SER A 189 12.60 6.28 36.10
CA SER A 189 12.01 4.97 35.82
C SER A 189 12.08 4.64 34.33
N LEU A 190 12.05 3.35 33.96
CA LEU A 190 12.03 2.95 32.56
C LEU A 190 10.78 3.44 31.82
N ARG A 191 9.64 3.60 32.51
CA ARG A 191 8.43 4.18 31.94
C ARG A 191 8.60 5.67 31.65
N GLU A 192 9.13 6.43 32.60
CA GLU A 192 9.42 7.86 32.42
C GLU A 192 10.39 8.10 31.23
N ILE A 193 11.45 7.27 31.13
CA ILE A 193 12.38 7.35 30.01
C ILE A 193 11.68 7.03 28.68
N ALA A 194 10.84 5.99 28.66
CA ALA A 194 10.12 5.59 27.49
C ALA A 194 9.16 6.68 27.00
N ASP A 195 8.40 7.28 27.90
CA ASP A 195 7.42 8.33 27.61
C ASP A 195 8.09 9.62 27.09
N VAL A 196 9.11 10.10 27.80
CA VAL A 196 9.83 11.35 27.41
C VAL A 196 10.61 11.17 26.11
N ALA A 197 11.26 10.02 25.94
CA ALA A 197 12.06 9.76 24.71
C ALA A 197 11.18 9.30 23.53
N GLY A 198 9.91 8.98 23.74
CA GLY A 198 9.00 8.47 22.70
C GLY A 198 9.40 7.08 22.19
N ILE A 199 9.85 6.18 23.07
CA ILE A 199 10.32 4.82 22.75
C ILE A 199 9.59 3.78 23.59
N ALA A 200 9.67 2.51 23.18
CA ALA A 200 9.13 1.42 23.99
C ALA A 200 9.95 1.22 25.29
N VAL A 201 9.29 0.78 26.37
CA VAL A 201 9.95 0.48 27.67
C VAL A 201 11.09 -0.53 27.52
N GLY A 202 10.92 -1.54 26.63
CA GLY A 202 11.99 -2.49 26.31
C GLY A 202 13.20 -1.83 25.64
N THR A 203 12.97 -0.82 24.79
CA THR A 203 14.05 -0.03 24.19
C THR A 203 14.75 0.85 25.22
N ALA A 204 14.01 1.46 26.15
CA ALA A 204 14.58 2.23 27.27
C ALA A 204 15.46 1.35 28.17
N ARG A 205 15.05 0.11 28.41
CA ARG A 205 15.84 -0.90 29.14
C ARG A 205 17.14 -1.23 28.40
N ASP A 206 17.07 -1.51 27.11
CA ASP A 206 18.25 -1.82 26.28
C ASP A 206 19.23 -0.64 26.24
N VAL A 207 18.74 0.60 26.06
CA VAL A 207 19.57 1.80 26.10
C VAL A 207 20.31 1.93 27.44
N ARG A 208 19.60 1.78 28.57
CA ARG A 208 20.20 1.84 29.91
C ARG A 208 21.25 0.76 30.11
N GLN A 209 20.97 -0.47 29.64
CA GLN A 209 21.91 -1.58 29.75
C GLN A 209 23.17 -1.33 28.92
N ARG A 210 23.05 -0.86 27.68
CA ARG A 210 24.19 -0.52 26.82
C ARG A 210 25.06 0.58 27.43
N LEU A 211 24.43 1.62 27.98
CA LEU A 211 25.16 2.68 28.67
C LEU A 211 25.97 2.15 29.86
N ARG A 212 25.41 1.21 30.67
CA ARG A 212 26.12 0.57 31.77
C ARG A 212 27.32 -0.27 31.33
N LEU A 213 27.22 -0.87 30.13
CA LEU A 213 28.27 -1.69 29.54
C LEU A 213 29.28 -0.86 28.73
N GLY A 214 29.10 0.46 28.63
CA GLY A 214 29.94 1.32 27.79
C GLY A 214 29.73 1.12 26.30
N GLU A 215 28.62 0.45 25.89
CA GLU A 215 28.28 0.23 24.51
C GLU A 215 27.54 1.43 23.91
N ASP A 216 27.61 1.56 22.57
CA ASP A 216 26.82 2.57 21.86
C ASP A 216 25.31 2.29 22.04
N PRO A 217 24.51 3.24 22.54
CA PRO A 217 23.08 3.09 22.75
C PRO A 217 22.30 2.87 21.45
N VAL A 218 22.87 3.27 20.29
CA VAL A 218 22.29 3.07 18.96
C VAL A 218 22.94 1.85 18.31
N PRO A 219 22.24 0.72 18.11
CA PRO A 219 22.79 -0.46 17.44
C PRO A 219 23.33 -0.14 16.05
N LYS A 220 24.42 -0.82 15.63
CA LYS A 220 25.09 -0.64 14.35
C LYS A 220 24.11 -0.62 13.16
N LYS A 221 23.14 -1.55 13.14
CA LYS A 221 22.12 -1.63 12.08
C LYS A 221 21.26 -0.35 11.95
N LEU A 222 20.96 0.33 13.04
CA LEU A 222 20.19 1.57 13.02
C LEU A 222 21.05 2.75 12.53
N ARG A 223 22.32 2.80 12.90
CA ARG A 223 23.28 3.82 12.42
C ARG A 223 23.50 3.69 10.92
N GLU A 224 23.69 2.47 10.42
CA GLU A 224 23.80 2.18 8.98
C GLU A 224 22.52 2.54 8.20
N ALA A 225 21.36 2.36 8.82
CA ALA A 225 20.08 2.78 8.21
C ALA A 225 19.97 4.31 8.14
N GLU A 226 20.37 5.03 9.18
CA GLU A 226 20.43 6.50 9.18
C GLU A 226 21.39 7.03 8.11
N SER A 227 22.61 6.47 8.01
CA SER A 227 23.60 6.86 7.01
C SER A 227 23.10 6.65 5.58
N ARG A 228 22.37 5.54 5.31
CA ARG A 228 21.74 5.30 4.02
C ARG A 228 20.65 6.32 3.70
N THR A 229 19.80 6.64 4.68
CA THR A 229 18.74 7.64 4.49
C THR A 229 19.31 9.04 4.26
N ALA A 230 20.38 9.41 4.96
CA ALA A 230 21.07 10.67 4.76
C ALA A 230 21.77 10.77 3.38
N ALA A 231 22.38 9.67 2.92
CA ALA A 231 23.00 9.58 1.60
C ALA A 231 21.96 9.68 0.47
N ASP A 232 20.81 8.98 0.58
CA ASP A 232 19.70 9.06 -0.38
C ASP A 232 19.11 10.48 -0.43
N THR A 233 18.99 11.17 0.70
CA THR A 233 18.51 12.56 0.75
C THR A 233 19.51 13.52 0.13
N SER A 234 20.82 13.32 0.35
CA SER A 234 21.89 14.13 -0.25
C SER A 234 22.00 13.90 -1.77
N MET A 235 21.79 12.68 -2.26
CA MET A 235 21.75 12.39 -3.70
C MET A 235 20.51 12.97 -4.38
N ALA A 236 19.35 12.97 -3.72
CA ALA A 236 18.12 13.55 -4.26
C ALA A 236 18.23 15.08 -4.43
N LEU A 237 19.02 15.77 -3.61
CA LEU A 237 19.27 17.21 -3.71
C LEU A 237 20.32 17.59 -4.78
N ARG A 238 21.07 16.61 -5.31
CA ARG A 238 22.12 16.83 -6.33
C ARG A 238 21.78 16.36 -7.74
N ALA A 239 20.63 15.73 -7.94
CA ALA A 239 20.25 15.20 -9.24
C ALA A 239 19.39 16.19 -10.03
N THR A 240 20.01 17.15 -10.70
CA THR A 240 19.50 17.67 -11.97
C THR A 240 19.96 16.72 -13.08
N PRO A 241 19.09 16.27 -13.99
CA PRO A 241 19.47 15.31 -15.00
C PRO A 241 20.18 15.99 -16.17
N VAL A 242 21.41 15.61 -16.42
CA VAL A 242 22.08 15.81 -17.72
C VAL A 242 22.16 14.43 -18.38
N PRO A 243 21.70 14.28 -19.62
CA PRO A 243 21.77 13.00 -20.32
C PRO A 243 23.15 12.82 -20.97
N SER A 244 23.82 11.75 -20.61
CA SER A 244 24.95 11.26 -21.41
C SER A 244 24.98 9.75 -21.36
N ALA A 245 24.79 9.14 -22.53
CA ALA A 245 25.07 7.74 -22.75
C ALA A 245 26.58 7.50 -22.73
N PRO A 246 27.01 6.29 -22.34
CA PRO A 246 27.93 5.59 -23.22
C PRO A 246 27.47 4.17 -23.52
N VAL A 247 27.65 3.81 -24.78
CA VAL A 247 27.64 2.49 -25.35
C VAL A 247 28.87 1.72 -24.81
N THR A 248 28.64 0.53 -24.26
CA THR A 248 29.68 -0.50 -24.19
C THR A 248 29.04 -1.88 -24.34
N THR A 249 29.46 -2.54 -25.36
CA THR A 249 29.28 -3.93 -25.77
C THR A 249 29.90 -4.91 -24.78
N GLY A 250 29.14 -5.98 -24.43
CA GLY A 250 29.68 -7.13 -23.73
C GLY A 250 28.58 -7.96 -23.08
N GLY A 251 28.29 -9.15 -23.62
CA GLY A 251 27.63 -10.30 -23.01
C GLY A 251 26.37 -10.03 -22.17
N GLU A 252 25.30 -9.54 -22.77
CA GLU A 252 24.14 -9.02 -22.03
C GLU A 252 23.13 -10.12 -21.69
N GLN A 253 22.79 -10.22 -20.41
CA GLN A 253 21.56 -10.88 -20.00
C GLN A 253 20.38 -10.03 -20.52
N PRO A 254 19.44 -10.57 -21.32
CA PRO A 254 18.44 -9.81 -22.06
C PRO A 254 17.41 -9.07 -21.16
N LEU A 255 17.20 -9.55 -19.95
CA LEU A 255 16.17 -9.03 -19.04
C LEU A 255 16.36 -7.57 -18.55
N PRO A 256 17.58 -7.10 -18.19
CA PRO A 256 17.76 -5.72 -17.77
C PRO A 256 17.44 -4.70 -18.88
N ASN A 257 17.72 -5.07 -20.12
CA ASN A 257 17.45 -4.21 -21.29
C ASN A 257 15.96 -4.15 -21.61
N LEU A 258 15.26 -5.30 -21.62
CA LEU A 258 13.80 -5.34 -21.79
C LEU A 258 13.06 -4.51 -20.74
N ARG A 259 13.55 -4.48 -19.50
CA ARG A 259 12.97 -3.66 -18.43
C ARG A 259 13.15 -2.15 -18.64
N ARG A 260 14.10 -1.72 -19.45
CA ARG A 260 14.34 -0.31 -19.78
C ARG A 260 13.59 0.15 -21.01
N ASP A 261 13.08 -0.78 -21.82
CA ASP A 261 12.37 -0.48 -23.06
C ASP A 261 11.04 0.24 -22.79
N PRO A 262 10.85 1.47 -23.28
CA PRO A 262 9.62 2.23 -23.08
C PRO A 262 8.39 1.54 -23.68
N SER A 263 8.54 0.86 -24.83
CA SER A 263 7.43 0.19 -25.53
C SER A 263 6.83 -0.95 -24.72
N LEU A 264 7.66 -1.64 -23.92
CA LEU A 264 7.21 -2.68 -22.98
C LEU A 264 6.73 -2.09 -21.67
N ARG A 265 7.35 -1.02 -21.17
CA ARG A 265 7.00 -0.43 -19.86
C ARG A 265 5.66 0.30 -19.85
N PHE A 266 5.29 0.94 -20.95
CA PHE A 266 4.10 1.78 -21.02
C PHE A 266 2.87 1.06 -21.57
N THR A 267 2.98 -0.15 -22.10
CA THR A 267 1.86 -0.98 -22.54
C THR A 267 1.45 -1.97 -21.44
N GLU A 268 0.17 -2.30 -21.37
CA GLU A 268 -0.35 -3.27 -20.39
C GLU A 268 0.23 -4.67 -20.64
N GLY A 269 0.22 -5.12 -21.89
CA GLY A 269 0.80 -6.41 -22.30
C GLY A 269 2.31 -6.48 -22.05
N GLY A 270 3.05 -5.39 -22.34
CA GLY A 270 4.49 -5.33 -22.07
C GLY A 270 4.83 -5.41 -20.59
N ARG A 271 4.05 -4.77 -19.70
CA ARG A 271 4.23 -4.90 -18.24
C ARG A 271 3.95 -6.30 -17.75
N ALA A 272 2.87 -6.94 -18.24
CA ALA A 272 2.56 -8.33 -17.90
C ALA A 272 3.67 -9.27 -18.34
N LEU A 273 4.19 -9.10 -19.56
CA LEU A 273 5.32 -9.86 -20.08
C LEU A 273 6.58 -9.68 -19.22
N LEU A 274 6.95 -8.45 -18.88
CA LEU A 274 8.10 -8.16 -18.01
C LEU A 274 7.95 -8.77 -16.62
N GLN A 275 6.74 -8.82 -16.08
CA GLN A 275 6.45 -9.46 -14.80
C GLN A 275 6.63 -10.98 -14.87
N LEU A 276 6.11 -11.63 -15.91
CA LEU A 276 6.26 -13.07 -16.15
C LEU A 276 7.74 -13.44 -16.35
N LEU A 277 8.45 -12.76 -17.23
CA LEU A 277 9.89 -12.97 -17.46
C LEU A 277 10.70 -12.78 -16.18
N SER A 278 10.34 -11.79 -15.35
CA SER A 278 11.01 -11.54 -14.08
C SER A 278 10.77 -12.64 -13.04
N ALA A 279 9.59 -13.25 -13.05
CA ALA A 279 9.27 -14.37 -12.18
C ALA A 279 10.09 -15.63 -12.54
N HIS A 280 10.41 -15.81 -13.83
CA HIS A 280 11.20 -16.96 -14.32
C HIS A 280 12.72 -16.75 -14.26
N ALA A 281 13.20 -15.52 -14.17
CA ALA A 281 14.63 -15.19 -14.05
C ALA A 281 15.19 -15.32 -12.62
N MET A 282 14.65 -16.26 -11.85
CA MET A 282 15.13 -16.55 -10.50
C MET A 282 16.43 -17.38 -10.57
N GLY A 283 17.43 -17.00 -9.76
CA GLY A 283 18.67 -17.77 -9.64
C GLY A 283 18.46 -19.18 -9.09
N GLY A 284 19.40 -20.08 -9.41
CA GLY A 284 19.32 -21.53 -9.10
C GLY A 284 19.01 -21.86 -7.63
N GLU A 285 19.60 -21.14 -6.67
CA GLU A 285 19.31 -21.32 -5.23
C GLU A 285 17.85 -21.07 -4.85
N ARG A 286 17.17 -20.19 -5.58
CA ARG A 286 15.77 -19.89 -5.30
C ARG A 286 14.83 -20.96 -5.89
N TRP A 287 15.21 -21.53 -7.02
CA TRP A 287 14.56 -22.71 -7.61
C TRP A 287 14.66 -23.90 -6.69
N GLN A 288 15.84 -24.15 -6.12
CA GLN A 288 16.07 -25.28 -5.21
C GLN A 288 15.20 -25.20 -3.95
N ARG A 289 15.10 -24.02 -3.34
CA ARG A 289 14.19 -23.77 -2.21
C ARG A 289 12.71 -23.97 -2.55
N LEU A 290 12.29 -23.62 -3.78
CA LEU A 290 10.93 -23.89 -4.23
C LEU A 290 10.67 -25.39 -4.39
N VAL A 291 11.60 -26.16 -4.96
CA VAL A 291 11.48 -27.62 -5.06
C VAL A 291 11.35 -28.27 -3.68
N GLU A 292 12.16 -27.85 -2.71
CA GLU A 292 12.11 -28.34 -1.33
C GLU A 292 10.78 -27.98 -0.61
N SER A 293 10.14 -26.89 -1.01
CA SER A 293 8.86 -26.46 -0.41
C SER A 293 7.64 -27.23 -0.92
N VAL A 294 7.78 -28.03 -1.98
CA VAL A 294 6.65 -28.78 -2.57
C VAL A 294 6.37 -30.03 -1.74
N PRO A 295 5.14 -30.19 -1.18
CA PRO A 295 4.79 -31.40 -0.45
C PRO A 295 4.87 -32.65 -1.32
N ALA A 296 5.40 -33.78 -0.78
CA ALA A 296 5.64 -35.01 -1.51
C ALA A 296 4.42 -35.54 -2.31
N HIS A 297 3.21 -35.42 -1.72
CA HIS A 297 1.96 -35.86 -2.36
C HIS A 297 1.50 -34.96 -3.54
N ARG A 298 2.13 -33.80 -3.76
CA ARG A 298 1.81 -32.86 -4.85
C ARG A 298 2.89 -32.75 -5.92
N THR A 299 4.04 -33.38 -5.70
CA THR A 299 5.22 -33.26 -6.56
C THR A 299 4.92 -33.58 -8.03
N ALA A 300 4.20 -34.67 -8.32
CA ALA A 300 3.85 -35.05 -9.68
C ALA A 300 2.95 -34.00 -10.38
N MET A 301 1.95 -33.46 -9.66
CA MET A 301 1.03 -32.45 -10.19
C MET A 301 1.76 -31.14 -10.47
N VAL A 302 2.62 -30.69 -9.54
CA VAL A 302 3.42 -29.48 -9.72
C VAL A 302 4.41 -29.63 -10.86
N ALA A 303 5.07 -30.79 -10.98
CA ALA A 303 5.97 -31.09 -12.09
C ALA A 303 5.25 -31.08 -13.45
N GLN A 304 4.02 -31.60 -13.52
CA GLN A 304 3.22 -31.55 -14.74
C GLN A 304 2.81 -30.11 -15.10
N ALA A 305 2.36 -29.32 -14.12
CA ALA A 305 2.05 -27.93 -14.33
C ALA A 305 3.26 -27.12 -14.82
N ALA A 306 4.44 -27.39 -14.26
CA ALA A 306 5.68 -26.75 -14.69
C ALA A 306 6.05 -27.09 -16.14
N ARG A 307 5.88 -28.37 -16.57
CA ARG A 307 6.07 -28.76 -17.97
C ARG A 307 5.12 -28.05 -18.91
N ASN A 308 3.84 -27.99 -18.57
CA ASN A 308 2.85 -27.28 -19.38
C ASN A 308 3.19 -25.77 -19.53
N CYS A 309 3.70 -25.14 -18.47
CA CYS A 309 4.20 -23.77 -18.55
C CYS A 309 5.42 -23.66 -19.48
N ALA A 310 6.37 -24.60 -19.40
CA ALA A 310 7.55 -24.59 -20.25
C ALA A 310 7.18 -24.72 -21.75
N GLU A 311 6.27 -25.60 -22.08
CA GLU A 311 5.74 -25.77 -23.45
C GLU A 311 5.01 -24.49 -23.95
N ALA A 312 4.27 -23.83 -23.10
CA ALA A 312 3.60 -22.57 -23.43
C ALA A 312 4.63 -21.46 -23.74
N TRP A 313 5.71 -21.39 -22.95
CA TRP A 313 6.81 -20.44 -23.18
C TRP A 313 7.57 -20.73 -24.48
N GLN A 314 7.82 -22.00 -24.78
CA GLN A 314 8.46 -22.38 -26.04
C GLN A 314 7.61 -21.98 -27.27
N ARG A 315 6.30 -22.23 -27.21
CA ARG A 315 5.38 -21.78 -28.27
C ARG A 315 5.39 -20.28 -28.45
N PHE A 316 5.32 -19.54 -27.34
CA PHE A 316 5.38 -18.09 -27.34
C PHE A 316 6.68 -17.56 -27.96
N ALA A 317 7.83 -18.16 -27.66
CA ALA A 317 9.12 -17.78 -28.26
C ALA A 317 9.11 -17.99 -29.78
N LEU A 318 8.64 -19.15 -30.25
CA LEU A 318 8.52 -19.47 -31.69
C LEU A 318 7.58 -18.49 -32.43
N GLU A 319 6.49 -18.07 -31.80
CA GLU A 319 5.59 -17.06 -32.38
C GLU A 319 6.24 -15.69 -32.51
N LEU A 320 7.03 -15.29 -31.51
CA LEU A 320 7.78 -14.03 -31.57
C LEU A 320 8.86 -14.06 -32.66
N GLU A 321 9.58 -15.17 -32.82
CA GLU A 321 10.57 -15.35 -33.87
C GLU A 321 9.93 -15.24 -35.27
N ARG A 322 8.74 -15.85 -35.46
CA ARG A 322 7.99 -15.73 -36.71
C ARG A 322 7.47 -14.31 -36.99
N LYS A 323 7.22 -13.53 -35.96
CA LYS A 323 6.75 -12.15 -36.10
C LYS A 323 7.88 -11.17 -36.35
N GLY A 324 9.11 -11.52 -35.99
CA GLY A 324 10.32 -10.70 -36.17
C GLY A 324 11.11 -11.02 -37.45
N ALA A 325 10.79 -12.14 -38.13
CA ALA A 325 11.30 -12.49 -39.44
C ALA A 325 10.37 -11.95 -40.56
#